data_125a2008fa8955008164429b7e8ad2a2
#
_entry.id   125a2008fa8955008164429b7e8ad2a2
#
_cell.length_a   1.000
_cell.length_b   1.000
_cell.length_c   1.000
_cell.angle_alpha   90.00
_cell.angle_beta   90.00
_cell.angle_gamma   90.00
#
_symmetry.space_group_name_H-M   'P 1'
#
loop_
_entity.id
_entity.type
_entity.pdbx_description
1 polymer ?
#
loop_
_entity_poly.entity_id
_entity_poly.type
_entity_poly.pdbx_seq_one_letter_code
_entity_poly.pdbx_strand_id
1 'polypeptide(L)'
;MRKKKNKIRVAVSGFSGLDNPEPGNAVARALRYDLGNNIDIEGLTYDVWSSGAWPSGLIDRLHLMPPLSSGDHATLNRILEINAKRPIDAIIPCLDLEVETYSRLSRQLERNGIKTLLPNQEDLDYIKKISLPYFCYKNDILTPNTIHVPDITNVAFYADQIGYPLMVKGTVADSKKVHSRENAIYEASRLNAKWGGGVLLQPFIEGDEYVVAVVCRHDNSILGMTPVRKLGINERG
;
A
#
# COMPACT_ATOMS: atom_id res chain seq x y z
N MET A 1 7.89 -16.47 -41.33
CA MET A 1 8.63 -16.02 -40.14
C MET A 1 7.64 -15.52 -39.08
N ARG A 2 7.43 -16.26 -37.99
CA ARG A 2 6.62 -15.76 -36.84
C ARG A 2 7.37 -14.57 -36.23
N LYS A 3 6.79 -13.37 -36.27
CA LYS A 3 7.31 -12.22 -35.50
C LYS A 3 7.47 -12.67 -34.03
N LYS A 4 8.71 -12.63 -33.53
CA LYS A 4 8.99 -12.86 -32.11
C LYS A 4 8.12 -11.86 -31.33
N LYS A 5 7.10 -12.35 -30.63
CA LYS A 5 6.26 -11.51 -29.77
C LYS A 5 7.23 -10.89 -28.74
N ASN A 6 7.39 -9.57 -28.74
CA ASN A 6 8.22 -8.92 -27.74
C ASN A 6 7.64 -9.28 -26.37
N LYS A 7 8.50 -9.70 -25.45
CA LYS A 7 8.11 -9.95 -24.07
C LYS A 7 7.57 -8.63 -23.46
N ILE A 8 6.52 -8.75 -22.68
CA ILE A 8 6.03 -7.64 -21.85
C ILE A 8 7.04 -7.45 -20.71
N ARG A 9 7.43 -6.21 -20.43
CA ARG A 9 8.33 -5.91 -19.32
C ARG A 9 7.60 -5.09 -18.27
N VAL A 10 7.52 -5.65 -17.06
CA VAL A 10 6.79 -5.04 -15.94
C VAL A 10 7.74 -4.80 -14.78
N ALA A 11 7.76 -3.56 -14.29
CA ALA A 11 8.45 -3.23 -13.06
C ALA A 11 7.49 -3.46 -11.87
N VAL A 12 7.97 -4.14 -10.83
CA VAL A 12 7.21 -4.48 -9.62
C VAL A 12 8.05 -4.09 -8.42
N SER A 13 7.43 -3.48 -7.41
CA SER A 13 8.08 -3.15 -6.13
C SER A 13 7.62 -4.06 -5.00
N GLY A 14 8.16 -3.86 -3.79
CA GLY A 14 7.69 -4.55 -2.59
C GLY A 14 8.15 -6.00 -2.48
N PHE A 15 9.47 -6.20 -2.33
CA PHE A 15 10.10 -7.52 -2.26
C PHE A 15 10.69 -7.88 -0.89
N SER A 16 10.36 -7.19 0.19
CA SER A 16 10.76 -7.64 1.52
C SER A 16 9.98 -8.90 1.92
N GLY A 17 10.70 -9.92 2.38
CA GLY A 17 10.10 -11.16 2.89
C GLY A 17 10.12 -11.27 4.41
N LEU A 18 10.52 -10.20 5.11
CA LEU A 18 10.66 -10.18 6.57
C LEU A 18 9.32 -9.87 7.24
N ASP A 19 9.04 -10.53 8.36
CA ASP A 19 7.89 -10.35 9.29
C ASP A 19 6.51 -10.34 8.60
N ASN A 20 6.19 -9.24 7.89
CA ASN A 20 5.00 -9.08 7.07
C ASN A 20 5.44 -8.99 5.60
N PRO A 21 5.39 -10.10 4.85
CA PRO A 21 5.87 -10.15 3.48
C PRO A 21 5.17 -9.11 2.60
N GLU A 22 5.97 -8.32 1.90
CA GLU A 22 5.46 -7.34 0.95
C GLU A 22 4.79 -8.01 -0.26
N PRO A 23 3.77 -7.38 -0.88
CA PRO A 23 2.95 -7.98 -1.93
C PRO A 23 3.68 -8.27 -3.24
N GLY A 24 4.82 -7.64 -3.51
CA GLY A 24 5.55 -7.76 -4.79
C GLY A 24 5.89 -9.20 -5.17
N ASN A 25 6.22 -10.04 -4.19
CA ASN A 25 6.46 -11.47 -4.42
C ASN A 25 5.22 -12.19 -4.96
N ALA A 26 4.04 -11.91 -4.39
CA ALA A 26 2.80 -12.52 -4.82
C ALA A 26 2.41 -12.05 -6.22
N VAL A 27 2.55 -10.75 -6.49
CA VAL A 27 2.32 -10.16 -7.82
C VAL A 27 3.27 -10.76 -8.87
N ALA A 28 4.56 -10.83 -8.58
CA ALA A 28 5.53 -11.41 -9.50
C ALA A 28 5.26 -12.90 -9.79
N ARG A 29 4.87 -13.68 -8.78
CA ARG A 29 4.48 -15.09 -8.95
C ARG A 29 3.24 -15.23 -9.82
N ALA A 30 2.21 -14.41 -9.60
CA ALA A 30 0.98 -14.41 -10.40
C ALA A 30 1.26 -14.08 -11.86
N LEU A 31 2.07 -13.04 -12.12
CA LEU A 31 2.51 -12.68 -13.47
C LEU A 31 3.30 -13.80 -14.15
N ARG A 32 4.21 -14.46 -13.44
CA ARG A 32 4.96 -15.59 -13.95
C ARG A 32 4.08 -16.81 -14.23
N TYR A 33 3.13 -17.08 -13.35
CA TYR A 33 2.20 -18.20 -13.52
C TYR A 33 1.37 -18.07 -14.80
N ASP A 34 0.85 -16.86 -15.06
CA ASP A 34 -0.02 -16.61 -16.21
C ASP A 34 0.76 -16.41 -17.52
N LEU A 35 1.82 -15.62 -17.50
CA LEU A 35 2.54 -15.19 -18.70
C LEU A 35 3.79 -16.02 -19.00
N GLY A 36 4.29 -16.79 -18.04
CA GLY A 36 5.46 -17.67 -18.21
C GLY A 36 6.68 -16.91 -18.71
N ASN A 37 7.25 -17.38 -19.83
CA ASN A 37 8.41 -16.78 -20.46
C ASN A 37 8.09 -15.56 -21.35
N ASN A 38 6.82 -15.14 -21.44
CA ASN A 38 6.41 -13.97 -22.23
C ASN A 38 6.51 -12.66 -21.46
N ILE A 39 6.97 -12.71 -20.20
CA ILE A 39 7.17 -11.52 -19.36
C ILE A 39 8.61 -11.46 -18.86
N ASP A 40 9.16 -10.24 -18.79
CA ASP A 40 10.35 -9.89 -18.02
C ASP A 40 9.89 -9.06 -16.80
N ILE A 41 10.36 -9.41 -15.60
CA ILE A 41 10.03 -8.70 -14.35
C ILE A 41 11.27 -7.93 -13.87
N GLU A 42 11.14 -6.61 -13.84
CA GLU A 42 12.14 -5.70 -13.27
C GLU A 42 11.74 -5.40 -11.81
N GLY A 43 12.46 -5.98 -10.86
CA GLY A 43 12.21 -5.72 -9.42
C GLY A 43 12.71 -4.33 -9.02
N LEU A 44 11.87 -3.57 -8.32
CA LEU A 44 12.23 -2.30 -7.72
C LEU A 44 12.33 -2.48 -6.19
N THR A 45 13.45 -2.12 -5.61
CA THR A 45 13.68 -2.26 -4.17
C THR A 45 14.34 -1.01 -3.58
N TYR A 46 14.07 -0.73 -2.32
CA TYR A 46 14.73 0.33 -1.55
C TYR A 46 15.86 -0.20 -0.67
N ASP A 47 16.00 -1.52 -0.60
CA ASP A 47 17.04 -2.19 0.17
C ASP A 47 17.61 -3.38 -0.63
N VAL A 48 18.93 -3.40 -0.79
CA VAL A 48 19.65 -4.49 -1.47
C VAL A 48 19.51 -5.84 -0.77
N TRP A 49 19.15 -5.84 0.51
CA TRP A 49 18.93 -7.03 1.32
C TRP A 49 17.49 -7.51 1.34
N SER A 50 16.61 -6.94 0.49
CA SER A 50 15.21 -7.39 0.36
C SER A 50 15.15 -8.88 0.03
N SER A 51 14.89 -9.70 1.03
CA SER A 51 15.01 -11.17 0.96
C SER A 51 14.06 -11.80 -0.07
N GLY A 52 12.91 -11.19 -0.34
CA GLY A 52 11.96 -11.66 -1.34
C GLY A 52 12.39 -11.45 -2.78
N ALA A 53 13.44 -10.65 -3.03
CA ALA A 53 13.99 -10.42 -4.36
C ALA A 53 14.95 -11.54 -4.82
N TRP A 54 15.37 -12.44 -3.92
CA TRP A 54 16.39 -13.47 -4.18
C TRP A 54 15.89 -14.80 -4.75
N PRO A 55 14.59 -15.19 -4.72
CA PRO A 55 14.16 -16.44 -5.32
C PRO A 55 14.52 -16.51 -6.79
N SER A 56 15.28 -17.54 -7.16
CA SER A 56 15.71 -17.80 -8.53
C SER A 56 14.52 -17.88 -9.50
N GLY A 57 14.59 -17.16 -10.61
CA GLY A 57 13.59 -17.20 -11.69
C GLY A 57 12.31 -16.38 -11.44
N LEU A 58 12.17 -15.73 -10.29
CA LEU A 58 11.02 -14.87 -10.02
C LEU A 58 11.18 -13.50 -10.68
N ILE A 59 12.35 -12.89 -10.53
CA ILE A 59 12.69 -11.56 -11.04
C ILE A 59 13.83 -11.72 -12.04
N ASP A 60 13.79 -11.00 -13.18
CA ASP A 60 14.86 -11.04 -14.18
C ASP A 60 15.99 -10.08 -13.83
N ARG A 61 15.66 -8.94 -13.20
CA ARG A 61 16.63 -7.95 -12.72
C ARG A 61 16.09 -7.23 -11.49
N LEU A 62 17.00 -6.80 -10.63
CA LEU A 62 16.70 -6.01 -9.44
C LEU A 62 17.33 -4.62 -9.58
N HIS A 63 16.58 -3.60 -9.24
CA HIS A 63 16.98 -2.19 -9.28
C HIS A 63 16.82 -1.54 -7.92
N LEU A 64 17.90 -0.95 -7.41
CA LEU A 64 17.84 -0.12 -6.22
C LEU A 64 17.22 1.24 -6.59
N MET A 65 16.18 1.61 -5.87
CA MET A 65 15.48 2.88 -5.97
C MET A 65 15.98 3.86 -4.92
N PRO A 66 15.93 5.17 -5.19
CA PRO A 66 16.15 6.18 -4.16
C PRO A 66 15.02 6.09 -3.11
N PRO A 67 15.28 6.41 -1.84
CA PRO A 67 14.22 6.53 -0.84
C PRO A 67 13.12 7.49 -1.31
N LEU A 68 11.85 7.19 -1.01
CA LEU A 68 10.71 8.05 -1.39
C LEU A 68 10.84 9.48 -0.81
N SER A 69 11.51 9.62 0.34
CA SER A 69 11.84 10.91 0.95
C SER A 69 12.75 11.80 0.08
N SER A 70 13.42 11.23 -0.93
CA SER A 70 14.20 12.00 -1.91
C SER A 70 13.32 12.76 -2.93
N GLY A 71 12.01 12.53 -2.90
CA GLY A 71 11.00 13.22 -3.69
C GLY A 71 10.72 12.61 -5.07
N ASP A 72 9.64 13.09 -5.67
CA ASP A 72 9.09 12.58 -6.93
C ASP A 72 10.10 12.64 -8.09
N HIS A 73 10.91 13.70 -8.14
CA HIS A 73 11.90 13.89 -9.21
C HIS A 73 13.01 12.82 -9.17
N ALA A 74 13.50 12.48 -7.97
CA ALA A 74 14.51 11.43 -7.83
C ALA A 74 13.95 10.06 -8.26
N THR A 75 12.73 9.74 -7.85
CA THR A 75 12.01 8.52 -8.24
C THR A 75 11.83 8.45 -9.76
N LEU A 76 11.32 9.54 -10.38
CA LEU A 76 11.10 9.59 -11.82
C LEU A 76 12.40 9.40 -12.59
N ASN A 77 13.44 10.15 -12.26
CA ASN A 77 14.74 10.06 -12.94
C ASN A 77 15.28 8.63 -12.90
N ARG A 78 15.19 7.97 -11.74
CA ARG A 78 15.66 6.59 -11.61
C ARG A 78 14.86 5.63 -12.50
N ILE A 79 13.55 5.79 -12.57
CA ILE A 79 12.71 4.98 -13.46
C ILE A 79 13.10 5.23 -14.93
N LEU A 80 13.30 6.47 -15.32
CA LEU A 80 13.67 6.83 -16.69
C LEU A 80 15.07 6.30 -17.05
N GLU A 81 16.03 6.28 -16.13
CA GLU A 81 17.33 5.63 -16.33
C GLU A 81 17.20 4.13 -16.62
N ILE A 82 16.32 3.44 -15.88
CA ILE A 82 16.05 2.01 -16.08
C ILE A 82 15.37 1.83 -17.44
N ASN A 83 14.33 2.65 -17.72
CA ASN A 83 13.57 2.60 -18.96
C ASN A 83 14.43 2.84 -20.20
N ALA A 84 15.39 3.77 -20.14
CA ALA A 84 16.31 4.06 -21.23
C ALA A 84 17.20 2.85 -21.61
N LYS A 85 17.58 2.04 -20.62
CA LYS A 85 18.39 0.83 -20.83
C LYS A 85 17.54 -0.36 -21.26
N ARG A 86 16.34 -0.46 -20.67
CA ARG A 86 15.38 -1.55 -20.92
C ARG A 86 13.97 -0.97 -20.82
N PRO A 87 13.31 -0.71 -21.97
CA PRO A 87 11.97 -0.13 -21.97
C PRO A 87 10.99 -0.94 -21.11
N ILE A 88 10.29 -0.25 -20.21
CA ILE A 88 9.30 -0.80 -19.30
C ILE A 88 7.92 -0.53 -19.90
N ASP A 89 7.05 -1.56 -19.97
CA ASP A 89 5.69 -1.42 -20.47
C ASP A 89 4.72 -0.97 -19.38
N ALA A 90 4.94 -1.43 -18.13
CA ALA A 90 4.08 -1.06 -17.00
C ALA A 90 4.84 -1.10 -15.67
N ILE A 91 4.37 -0.32 -14.69
CA ILE A 91 4.83 -0.36 -13.29
C ILE A 91 3.66 -0.74 -12.38
N ILE A 92 3.90 -1.67 -11.46
CA ILE A 92 2.98 -2.08 -10.39
C ILE A 92 3.64 -1.76 -9.05
N PRO A 93 3.36 -0.60 -8.43
CA PRO A 93 3.81 -0.30 -7.09
C PRO A 93 3.01 -1.15 -6.09
N CYS A 94 3.71 -1.79 -5.14
CA CYS A 94 3.12 -2.72 -4.19
C CYS A 94 3.23 -2.25 -2.73
N LEU A 95 3.67 -1.02 -2.49
CA LEU A 95 3.77 -0.43 -1.16
C LEU A 95 2.83 0.78 -1.03
N ASP A 96 2.07 0.87 0.04
CA ASP A 96 1.14 1.97 0.27
C ASP A 96 1.81 3.36 0.13
N LEU A 97 3.04 3.49 0.64
CA LEU A 97 3.81 4.74 0.57
C LEU A 97 4.21 5.13 -0.86
N GLU A 98 4.24 4.17 -1.79
CA GLU A 98 4.59 4.44 -3.20
C GLU A 98 3.39 4.93 -4.00
N VAL A 99 2.18 4.50 -3.66
CA VAL A 99 0.98 4.72 -4.48
C VAL A 99 0.75 6.20 -4.75
N GLU A 100 0.89 7.07 -3.75
CA GLU A 100 0.74 8.51 -3.94
C GLU A 100 1.81 9.08 -4.89
N THR A 101 3.07 8.69 -4.73
CA THR A 101 4.17 9.14 -5.57
C THR A 101 3.97 8.71 -7.02
N TYR A 102 3.69 7.43 -7.27
CA TYR A 102 3.48 6.92 -8.62
C TYR A 102 2.19 7.46 -9.26
N SER A 103 1.15 7.73 -8.47
CA SER A 103 -0.06 8.39 -8.95
C SER A 103 0.23 9.82 -9.44
N ARG A 104 1.00 10.62 -8.67
CA ARG A 104 1.44 11.96 -9.12
C ARG A 104 2.30 11.90 -10.38
N LEU A 105 3.14 10.87 -10.51
CA LEU A 105 4.03 10.66 -11.64
C LEU A 105 3.35 10.00 -12.86
N SER A 106 2.14 9.48 -12.74
CA SER A 106 1.47 8.66 -13.74
C SER A 106 1.48 9.27 -15.15
N ARG A 107 1.14 10.57 -15.28
CA ARG A 107 1.17 11.28 -16.57
C ARG A 107 2.57 11.37 -17.18
N GLN A 108 3.61 11.54 -16.34
CA GLN A 108 4.98 11.63 -16.83
C GLN A 108 5.50 10.25 -17.24
N LEU A 109 5.14 9.20 -16.51
CA LEU A 109 5.44 7.82 -16.87
C LEU A 109 4.77 7.43 -18.19
N GLU A 110 3.50 7.76 -18.35
CA GLU A 110 2.73 7.47 -19.58
C GLU A 110 3.34 8.16 -20.82
N ARG A 111 3.78 9.43 -20.69
CA ARG A 111 4.50 10.13 -21.77
C ARG A 111 5.80 9.45 -22.18
N ASN A 112 6.37 8.62 -21.29
CA ASN A 112 7.56 7.81 -21.55
C ASN A 112 7.23 6.35 -21.90
N GLY A 113 5.96 6.05 -22.23
CA GLY A 113 5.51 4.72 -22.65
C GLY A 113 5.26 3.75 -21.50
N ILE A 114 5.34 4.19 -20.25
CA ILE A 114 5.19 3.34 -19.06
C ILE A 114 3.77 3.49 -18.52
N LYS A 115 3.02 2.40 -18.54
CA LYS A 115 1.63 2.37 -18.06
C LYS A 115 1.56 2.17 -16.55
N THR A 116 0.57 2.78 -15.93
CA THR A 116 0.17 2.55 -14.54
C THR A 116 -1.34 2.34 -14.47
N LEU A 117 -1.81 1.60 -13.46
CA LEU A 117 -3.24 1.48 -13.15
C LEU A 117 -3.41 1.89 -11.69
N LEU A 118 -3.47 3.20 -11.45
CA LEU A 118 -3.50 3.79 -10.13
C LEU A 118 -4.66 4.77 -10.01
N PRO A 119 -5.28 4.90 -8.83
CA PRO A 119 -6.24 5.96 -8.57
C PRO A 119 -5.56 7.33 -8.70
N ASN A 120 -6.35 8.35 -9.03
CA ASN A 120 -5.86 9.73 -9.04
C ASN A 120 -5.68 10.26 -7.60
N GLN A 121 -5.09 11.45 -7.44
CA GLN A 121 -4.83 12.02 -6.11
C GLN A 121 -6.10 12.32 -5.32
N GLU A 122 -7.16 12.74 -5.99
CA GLU A 122 -8.45 13.02 -5.36
C GLU A 122 -9.06 11.76 -4.75
N ASP A 123 -9.07 10.66 -5.52
CA ASP A 123 -9.54 9.36 -5.03
C ASP A 123 -8.69 8.85 -3.85
N LEU A 124 -7.36 9.05 -3.91
CA LEU A 124 -6.46 8.69 -2.82
C LEU A 124 -6.75 9.49 -1.54
N ASP A 125 -7.07 10.78 -1.67
CA ASP A 125 -7.43 11.61 -0.51
C ASP A 125 -8.72 11.16 0.17
N TYR A 126 -9.69 10.65 -0.59
CA TYR A 126 -10.93 10.10 -0.04
C TYR A 126 -10.72 8.82 0.78
N ILE A 127 -9.78 7.98 0.39
CA ILE A 127 -9.52 6.70 1.09
C ILE A 127 -8.49 6.81 2.22
N LYS A 128 -7.91 7.98 2.47
CA LYS A 128 -7.05 8.19 3.66
C LYS A 128 -7.82 7.88 4.94
N LYS A 129 -7.16 7.26 5.90
CA LYS A 129 -7.79 6.85 7.17
C LYS A 129 -8.56 7.98 7.87
N ILE A 130 -8.09 9.23 7.74
CA ILE A 130 -8.77 10.40 8.31
C ILE A 130 -10.04 10.75 7.54
N SER A 131 -10.04 10.63 6.22
CA SER A 131 -11.17 10.99 5.34
C SER A 131 -12.17 9.85 5.18
N LEU A 132 -11.74 8.61 5.36
CA LEU A 132 -12.53 7.41 5.12
C LEU A 132 -13.89 7.40 5.85
N PRO A 133 -14.02 7.80 7.13
CA PRO A 133 -15.32 7.85 7.80
C PRO A 133 -16.32 8.75 7.11
N TYR A 134 -15.88 9.91 6.62
CA TYR A 134 -16.72 10.83 5.87
C TYR A 134 -17.12 10.27 4.49
N PHE A 135 -16.17 9.63 3.80
CA PHE A 135 -16.46 8.92 2.55
C PHE A 135 -17.52 7.82 2.77
N CYS A 136 -17.35 6.99 3.80
CA CYS A 136 -18.31 5.94 4.14
C CYS A 136 -19.69 6.52 4.44
N TYR A 137 -19.77 7.58 5.24
CA TYR A 137 -21.03 8.26 5.56
C TYR A 137 -21.75 8.78 4.29
N LYS A 138 -21.03 9.42 3.37
CA LYS A 138 -21.59 9.93 2.12
C LYS A 138 -22.11 8.85 1.17
N ASN A 139 -21.59 7.63 1.26
CA ASN A 139 -21.92 6.53 0.37
C ASN A 139 -22.74 5.43 1.08
N ASP A 140 -23.33 5.73 2.24
CA ASP A 140 -24.14 4.77 3.02
C ASP A 140 -23.40 3.46 3.35
N ILE A 141 -22.07 3.54 3.52
CA ILE A 141 -21.23 2.41 3.90
C ILE A 141 -21.11 2.36 5.42
N LEU A 142 -21.49 1.24 6.02
CA LEU A 142 -21.35 1.05 7.46
C LEU A 142 -19.87 1.08 7.86
N THR A 143 -19.55 1.93 8.83
CA THR A 143 -18.21 2.05 9.39
C THR A 143 -18.30 2.30 10.90
N PRO A 144 -17.34 1.83 11.69
CA PRO A 144 -17.29 2.18 13.10
C PRO A 144 -17.14 3.69 13.30
N ASN A 145 -17.79 4.24 14.31
CA ASN A 145 -17.58 5.65 14.66
C ASN A 145 -16.10 5.92 14.94
N THR A 146 -15.51 6.81 14.18
CA THR A 146 -14.06 7.08 14.22
C THR A 146 -13.83 8.54 14.60
N ILE A 147 -13.04 8.77 15.65
CA ILE A 147 -12.69 10.11 16.12
C ILE A 147 -11.22 10.36 15.78
N HIS A 148 -10.94 11.40 14.99
CA HIS A 148 -9.59 11.90 14.80
C HIS A 148 -9.22 12.82 15.97
N VAL A 149 -8.12 12.50 16.66
CA VAL A 149 -7.58 13.25 17.79
C VAL A 149 -6.21 13.81 17.39
N PRO A 150 -6.16 15.02 16.80
CA PRO A 150 -4.90 15.62 16.34
C PRO A 150 -3.98 15.99 17.50
N ASP A 151 -4.54 16.44 18.62
CA ASP A 151 -3.80 16.68 19.85
C ASP A 151 -3.95 15.49 20.80
N ILE A 152 -2.89 14.69 20.90
CA ILE A 152 -2.87 13.46 21.71
C ILE A 152 -3.10 13.67 23.21
N THR A 153 -2.97 14.89 23.72
CA THR A 153 -3.31 15.18 25.14
C THR A 153 -4.79 14.96 25.44
N ASN A 154 -5.65 14.99 24.41
CA ASN A 154 -7.09 14.76 24.52
C ASN A 154 -7.49 13.29 24.34
N VAL A 155 -6.54 12.38 24.09
CA VAL A 155 -6.81 10.96 23.86
C VAL A 155 -7.60 10.34 25.00
N ALA A 156 -7.20 10.61 26.25
CA ALA A 156 -7.88 10.06 27.42
C ALA A 156 -9.37 10.41 27.46
N PHE A 157 -9.69 11.67 27.16
CA PHE A 157 -11.07 12.17 27.16
C PHE A 157 -11.92 11.45 26.11
N TYR A 158 -11.46 11.35 24.87
CA TYR A 158 -12.21 10.68 23.80
C TYR A 158 -12.25 9.17 23.96
N ALA A 159 -11.18 8.55 24.47
CA ALA A 159 -11.14 7.12 24.74
C ALA A 159 -12.16 6.71 25.80
N ASP A 160 -12.30 7.49 26.86
CA ASP A 160 -13.29 7.24 27.91
C ASP A 160 -14.74 7.40 27.40
N GLN A 161 -14.97 8.30 26.43
CA GLN A 161 -16.29 8.45 25.79
C GLN A 161 -16.65 7.26 24.88
N ILE A 162 -15.65 6.71 24.15
CA ILE A 162 -15.84 5.53 23.29
C ILE A 162 -16.04 4.28 24.13
N GLY A 163 -15.33 4.17 25.26
CA GLY A 163 -15.26 2.97 26.08
C GLY A 163 -14.24 1.95 25.58
N TYR A 164 -14.04 0.90 26.37
CA TYR A 164 -13.04 -0.13 26.11
C TYR A 164 -13.67 -1.50 25.89
N PRO A 165 -13.11 -2.38 25.06
CA PRO A 165 -11.87 -2.17 24.28
C PRO A 165 -12.09 -1.25 23.06
N LEU A 166 -11.03 -0.50 22.71
CA LEU A 166 -11.03 0.33 21.51
C LEU A 166 -9.74 0.14 20.69
N MET A 167 -9.76 0.61 19.44
CA MET A 167 -8.59 0.64 18.56
C MET A 167 -7.98 2.04 18.56
N VAL A 168 -6.68 2.12 18.82
CA VAL A 168 -5.86 3.30 18.53
C VAL A 168 -5.13 3.06 17.23
N LYS A 169 -5.33 3.94 16.25
CA LYS A 169 -4.76 3.80 14.90
C LYS A 169 -3.90 5.01 14.56
N GLY A 170 -2.75 4.77 13.94
CA GLY A 170 -1.96 5.84 13.33
C GLY A 170 -2.67 6.39 12.09
N THR A 171 -2.38 7.63 11.76
CA THR A 171 -2.97 8.34 10.61
C THR A 171 -2.58 7.70 9.27
N VAL A 172 -1.39 7.09 9.19
CA VAL A 172 -0.87 6.43 7.98
C VAL A 172 -0.99 4.90 8.11
N ALA A 173 -0.32 4.32 9.09
CA ALA A 173 -0.26 2.87 9.29
C ALA A 173 -0.33 2.53 10.77
N ASP A 174 -0.26 1.24 11.08
CA ASP A 174 -0.34 0.64 12.40
C ASP A 174 -1.65 0.86 13.15
N SER A 175 -1.99 -0.09 13.99
CA SER A 175 -3.12 -0.01 14.91
C SER A 175 -2.90 -0.93 16.10
N LYS A 176 -3.51 -0.59 17.24
CA LYS A 176 -3.44 -1.43 18.44
C LYS A 176 -4.79 -1.44 19.16
N LYS A 177 -5.24 -2.64 19.53
CA LYS A 177 -6.37 -2.82 20.46
C LYS A 177 -5.89 -2.51 21.87
N VAL A 178 -6.63 -1.67 22.58
CA VAL A 178 -6.33 -1.25 23.94
C VAL A 178 -7.53 -1.49 24.87
N HIS A 179 -7.24 -1.78 26.14
CA HIS A 179 -8.23 -2.18 27.11
C HIS A 179 -8.33 -1.23 28.30
N SER A 180 -7.50 -0.19 28.35
CA SER A 180 -7.52 0.82 29.41
C SER A 180 -7.11 2.19 28.89
N ARG A 181 -7.40 3.20 29.70
CA ARG A 181 -7.02 4.60 29.46
C ARG A 181 -5.51 4.77 29.33
N GLU A 182 -4.75 4.14 30.22
CA GLU A 182 -3.28 4.22 30.24
C GLU A 182 -2.69 3.62 28.96
N ASN A 183 -3.23 2.47 28.53
CA ASN A 183 -2.82 1.83 27.28
C ASN A 183 -3.17 2.69 26.06
N ALA A 184 -4.32 3.38 26.07
CA ALA A 184 -4.71 4.27 24.98
C ALA A 184 -3.75 5.47 24.87
N ILE A 185 -3.38 6.10 25.99
CA ILE A 185 -2.42 7.21 26.04
C ILE A 185 -1.03 6.75 25.54
N TYR A 186 -0.56 5.61 26.02
CA TYR A 186 0.74 5.05 25.62
C TYR A 186 0.81 4.79 24.12
N GLU A 187 -0.18 4.06 23.58
CA GLU A 187 -0.21 3.71 22.16
C GLU A 187 -0.38 4.95 21.27
N ALA A 188 -1.19 5.92 21.70
CA ALA A 188 -1.34 7.18 20.98
C ALA A 188 -0.01 7.94 20.90
N SER A 189 0.72 8.03 22.01
CA SER A 189 2.05 8.67 22.03
C SER A 189 3.03 7.98 21.10
N ARG A 190 3.05 6.64 21.12
CA ARG A 190 3.92 5.83 20.27
C ARG A 190 3.59 6.01 18.78
N LEU A 191 2.30 5.95 18.42
CA LEU A 191 1.85 6.07 17.03
C LEU A 191 2.03 7.50 16.50
N ASN A 192 1.73 8.51 17.31
CA ASN A 192 1.93 9.91 16.93
C ASN A 192 3.42 10.26 16.76
N ALA A 193 4.31 9.71 17.60
CA ALA A 193 5.76 9.89 17.44
C ALA A 193 6.26 9.29 16.13
N LYS A 194 5.66 8.18 15.68
CA LYS A 194 6.06 7.47 14.46
C LYS A 194 5.49 8.10 13.19
N TRP A 195 4.22 8.50 13.20
CA TRP A 195 3.47 8.86 11.99
C TRP A 195 3.09 10.35 11.94
N GLY A 196 3.05 11.03 13.09
CA GLY A 196 2.56 12.41 13.20
C GLY A 196 1.04 12.53 12.97
N GLY A 197 0.54 13.77 13.05
CA GLY A 197 -0.86 14.09 12.73
C GLY A 197 -1.91 13.60 13.74
N GLY A 198 -1.49 13.20 14.94
CA GLY A 198 -2.39 12.65 15.96
C GLY A 198 -2.68 11.17 15.74
N VAL A 199 -3.84 10.74 16.24
CA VAL A 199 -4.31 9.36 16.15
C VAL A 199 -5.81 9.29 15.83
N LEU A 200 -6.27 8.12 15.39
CA LEU A 200 -7.68 7.81 15.23
C LEU A 200 -8.09 6.83 16.35
N LEU A 201 -9.19 7.15 17.02
CA LEU A 201 -9.83 6.28 18.01
C LEU A 201 -11.11 5.69 17.44
N GLN A 202 -11.32 4.40 17.65
CA GLN A 202 -12.42 3.66 17.06
C GLN A 202 -12.87 2.56 18.03
N PRO A 203 -14.18 2.33 18.29
CA PRO A 203 -14.61 1.21 19.09
C PRO A 203 -14.09 -0.10 18.46
N PHE A 204 -13.67 -1.04 19.30
CA PHE A 204 -13.33 -2.37 18.81
C PHE A 204 -14.60 -3.13 18.46
N ILE A 205 -14.68 -3.62 17.24
CA ILE A 205 -15.78 -4.49 16.81
C ILE A 205 -15.29 -5.92 16.79
N GLU A 206 -15.97 -6.78 17.53
CA GLU A 206 -15.66 -8.21 17.55
C GLU A 206 -16.30 -8.89 16.33
N GLY A 207 -15.56 -9.80 15.70
CA GLY A 207 -16.04 -10.55 14.55
C GLY A 207 -14.91 -11.11 13.70
N ASP A 208 -15.29 -11.84 12.66
CA ASP A 208 -14.37 -12.32 11.64
C ASP A 208 -13.93 -11.17 10.72
N GLU A 209 -12.63 -11.04 10.49
CA GLU A 209 -12.06 -10.01 9.60
C GLU A 209 -11.83 -10.56 8.20
N TYR A 210 -12.38 -9.88 7.22
CA TYR A 210 -12.18 -10.18 5.80
C TYR A 210 -11.56 -9.00 5.07
N VAL A 211 -10.67 -9.32 4.13
CA VAL A 211 -10.12 -8.37 3.17
C VAL A 211 -10.57 -8.79 1.78
N VAL A 212 -11.03 -7.84 0.98
CA VAL A 212 -11.39 -8.12 -0.42
C VAL A 212 -10.38 -7.41 -1.32
N ALA A 213 -9.55 -8.18 -2.00
CA ALA A 213 -8.70 -7.65 -3.06
C ALA A 213 -9.54 -7.46 -4.33
N VAL A 214 -9.50 -6.25 -4.89
CA VAL A 214 -10.29 -5.90 -6.09
C VAL A 214 -9.37 -5.28 -7.13
N VAL A 215 -9.55 -5.67 -8.39
CA VAL A 215 -8.90 -5.02 -9.53
C VAL A 215 -10.00 -4.40 -10.40
N CYS A 216 -9.91 -3.10 -10.64
CA CYS A 216 -10.81 -2.35 -11.49
C CYS A 216 -10.15 -1.95 -12.81
N ARG A 217 -10.93 -1.81 -13.87
CA ARG A 217 -10.51 -1.18 -15.12
C ARG A 217 -10.58 0.34 -15.01
N HIS A 218 -10.08 1.05 -16.03
CA HIS A 218 -10.16 2.51 -16.12
C HIS A 218 -11.59 3.04 -16.18
N ASP A 219 -12.56 2.23 -16.62
CA ASP A 219 -13.99 2.55 -16.66
C ASP A 219 -14.70 2.23 -15.33
N ASN A 220 -13.94 1.96 -14.27
CA ASN A 220 -14.40 1.55 -12.93
C ASN A 220 -15.14 0.19 -12.89
N SER A 221 -15.20 -0.55 -13.99
CA SER A 221 -15.73 -1.91 -13.94
C SER A 221 -14.79 -2.86 -13.20
N ILE A 222 -15.35 -3.75 -12.40
CA ILE A 222 -14.57 -4.75 -11.67
C ILE A 222 -14.08 -5.80 -12.66
N LEU A 223 -12.76 -5.97 -12.74
CA LEU A 223 -12.11 -7.03 -13.50
C LEU A 223 -12.12 -8.36 -12.74
N GLY A 224 -11.90 -8.30 -11.43
CA GLY A 224 -11.89 -9.45 -10.55
C GLY A 224 -11.86 -9.05 -9.09
N MET A 225 -12.33 -9.93 -8.22
CA MET A 225 -12.26 -9.76 -6.78
C MET A 225 -11.99 -11.10 -6.09
N THR A 226 -11.29 -11.05 -4.98
CA THR A 226 -11.01 -12.23 -4.14
C THR A 226 -11.15 -11.86 -2.67
N PRO A 227 -12.15 -12.41 -1.95
CA PRO A 227 -12.25 -12.28 -0.52
C PRO A 227 -11.27 -13.22 0.18
N VAL A 228 -10.60 -12.70 1.23
CA VAL A 228 -9.66 -13.46 2.06
C VAL A 228 -10.04 -13.24 3.51
N ARG A 229 -10.22 -14.33 4.27
CA ARG A 229 -10.41 -14.27 5.72
C ARG A 229 -9.06 -14.12 6.41
N LYS A 230 -8.95 -13.16 7.29
CA LYS A 230 -7.78 -12.97 8.12
C LYS A 230 -7.81 -13.98 9.28
N LEU A 231 -6.85 -14.90 9.29
CA LEU A 231 -6.79 -15.97 10.31
C LEU A 231 -5.93 -15.60 11.53
N GLY A 232 -5.11 -14.57 11.40
CA GLY A 232 -4.25 -14.10 12.47
C GLY A 232 -3.60 -12.77 12.11
N ILE A 233 -3.09 -12.12 13.12
CA ILE A 233 -2.31 -10.87 13.01
C ILE A 233 -0.95 -11.09 13.68
N ASN A 234 0.09 -10.51 13.11
CA ASN A 234 1.37 -10.39 13.78
C ASN A 234 1.36 -9.17 14.72
N GLU A 235 2.48 -8.90 15.38
CA GLU A 235 2.61 -7.78 16.32
C GLU A 235 2.40 -6.39 15.69
N ARG A 236 2.42 -6.30 14.36
CA ARG A 236 2.26 -5.05 13.61
C ARG A 236 0.84 -4.80 13.09
N GLY A 237 -0.07 -5.73 13.25
CA GLY A 237 -1.49 -5.60 12.88
C GLY A 237 -1.96 -6.51 11.76
#